data_85e70ec4cbedfa4b4d16cd2c11f71081
#
_entry.id   85e70ec4cbedfa4b4d16cd2c11f71081
#
_cell.length_a   1.000
_cell.length_b   1.000
_cell.length_c   1.000
_cell.angle_alpha   90.00
_cell.angle_beta   90.00
_cell.angle_gamma   90.00
#
_symmetry.space_group_name_H-M   'P 1'
#
loop_
_entity.id
_entity.type
_entity.pdbx_description
1 polymer ?
#
loop_
_entity_poly.entity_id
_entity_poly.type
_entity_poly.pdbx_seq_one_letter_code
_entity_poly.pdbx_strand_id
1 'polypeptide(L)'
;MDNLFFDLRATHNPHRWFMPLTPGICVGPPDNMFMFGGVGLASAIGAMERTTGRPLIWATAQYLSYAKPPSVVDLDVWTPAVGKYNTQARVIGHVGDKEIFTVNAALGARPSELSKQWLAMPDAPRPEDCDPGEHWRNSGVGLHSRIEVRVAKGRYGADRKDNPEEDGRSLLWIRPRERFAIDASMLAVMADHVPSGIGNALGQNAGGNSLDNTIRIRRIVPTEWVLCDIRIHGVHGGFGHGAMYLFAQDGELMATASQSLIVRVREKPEDR
;
A
#
# COMPACT_ATOMS: atom_id res chain seq x y z
N MET A 1 1.65 -11.04 -21.15
CA MET A 1 0.61 -10.61 -20.16
C MET A 1 1.37 -10.12 -18.96
N ASP A 2 1.23 -8.84 -18.64
CA ASP A 2 1.86 -8.28 -17.47
C ASP A 2 1.25 -8.92 -16.24
N ASN A 3 2.06 -9.62 -15.48
CA ASN A 3 1.60 -10.40 -14.33
C ASN A 3 1.41 -9.46 -13.13
N LEU A 4 0.26 -8.75 -13.11
CA LEU A 4 -0.09 -7.87 -11.99
C LEU A 4 -0.70 -8.67 -10.85
N PHE A 5 -0.49 -8.19 -9.64
CA PHE A 5 -1.08 -8.73 -8.41
C PHE A 5 -2.62 -8.73 -8.42
N PHE A 6 -3.23 -7.93 -9.27
CA PHE A 6 -4.67 -7.80 -9.50
C PHE A 6 -4.99 -7.79 -11.00
N ASP A 7 -6.20 -8.12 -11.37
CA ASP A 7 -6.65 -8.28 -12.76
C ASP A 7 -7.14 -6.93 -13.33
N LEU A 8 -6.19 -6.08 -13.77
CA LEU A 8 -6.50 -4.80 -14.41
C LEU A 8 -6.69 -4.99 -15.91
N ARG A 9 -7.88 -4.69 -16.41
CA ARG A 9 -8.27 -4.91 -17.81
C ARG A 9 -8.53 -3.59 -18.54
N ALA A 10 -8.10 -3.54 -19.81
CA ALA A 10 -8.40 -2.44 -20.70
C ALA A 10 -9.84 -2.54 -21.26
N THR A 11 -10.42 -1.39 -21.56
CA THR A 11 -11.61 -1.31 -22.42
C THR A 11 -11.21 -0.89 -23.85
N HIS A 12 -12.19 -0.68 -24.72
CA HIS A 12 -11.94 -0.09 -26.06
C HIS A 12 -11.49 1.39 -25.98
N ASN A 13 -11.75 2.05 -24.85
CA ASN A 13 -11.29 3.41 -24.60
C ASN A 13 -9.97 3.36 -23.81
N PRO A 14 -8.83 3.89 -24.32
CA PRO A 14 -7.54 3.83 -23.63
C PRO A 14 -7.50 4.62 -22.30
N HIS A 15 -8.50 5.44 -22.03
CA HIS A 15 -8.68 6.18 -20.79
C HIS A 15 -9.64 5.50 -19.81
N ARG A 16 -10.14 4.29 -20.13
CA ARG A 16 -11.03 3.51 -19.26
C ARG A 16 -10.51 2.11 -19.02
N TRP A 17 -10.39 1.78 -17.76
CA TRP A 17 -9.93 0.49 -17.26
C TRP A 17 -10.96 -0.09 -16.30
N PHE A 18 -10.88 -1.36 -16.02
CA PHE A 18 -11.69 -1.97 -14.97
C PHE A 18 -10.94 -3.09 -14.27
N MET A 19 -11.30 -3.33 -13.02
CA MET A 19 -10.72 -4.36 -12.16
C MET A 19 -11.84 -5.16 -11.48
N PRO A 20 -12.02 -6.45 -11.82
CA PRO A 20 -12.88 -7.33 -11.05
C PRO A 20 -12.37 -7.46 -9.62
N LEU A 21 -13.24 -7.19 -8.66
CA LEU A 21 -12.89 -7.27 -7.24
C LEU A 21 -13.07 -8.70 -6.73
N THR A 22 -11.97 -9.33 -6.38
CA THR A 22 -11.93 -10.69 -5.84
C THR A 22 -11.55 -10.67 -4.35
N PRO A 23 -11.91 -11.69 -3.57
CA PRO A 23 -11.48 -11.78 -2.17
C PRO A 23 -9.97 -11.66 -1.96
N GLY A 24 -9.15 -12.19 -2.89
CA GLY A 24 -7.68 -12.18 -2.81
C GLY A 24 -7.01 -10.78 -2.87
N ILE A 25 -7.78 -9.73 -3.12
CA ILE A 25 -7.32 -8.32 -3.08
C ILE A 25 -8.12 -7.49 -2.06
N CYS A 26 -8.82 -8.17 -1.17
CA CYS A 26 -9.65 -7.60 -0.11
C CYS A 26 -9.11 -7.92 1.27
N VAL A 27 -9.54 -7.15 2.24
CA VAL A 27 -9.29 -7.33 3.68
C VAL A 27 -10.62 -7.27 4.45
N GLY A 28 -10.58 -7.61 5.72
CA GLY A 28 -11.77 -7.67 6.59
C GLY A 28 -12.21 -9.10 6.86
N PRO A 29 -13.19 -9.30 7.74
CA PRO A 29 -13.72 -10.62 8.04
C PRO A 29 -14.44 -11.22 6.80
N PRO A 30 -14.53 -12.55 6.68
CA PRO A 30 -15.07 -13.22 5.49
C PRO A 30 -16.47 -12.77 5.06
N ASP A 31 -17.31 -12.40 6.00
CA ASP A 31 -18.68 -11.91 5.80
C ASP A 31 -18.76 -10.42 5.49
N ASN A 32 -17.67 -9.68 5.65
CA ASN A 32 -17.62 -8.23 5.42
C ASN A 32 -16.28 -7.77 4.85
N MET A 33 -15.83 -8.44 3.78
CA MET A 33 -14.61 -8.06 3.06
C MET A 33 -14.81 -6.77 2.25
N PHE A 34 -13.73 -6.03 2.09
CA PHE A 34 -13.67 -4.83 1.22
C PHE A 34 -12.28 -4.72 0.59
N MET A 35 -12.23 -4.01 -0.54
CA MET A 35 -10.98 -3.76 -1.26
C MET A 35 -9.94 -3.13 -0.35
N PHE A 36 -8.72 -3.66 -0.37
CA PHE A 36 -7.58 -3.05 0.30
C PHE A 36 -7.22 -1.72 -0.36
N GLY A 37 -7.02 -0.65 0.42
CA GLY A 37 -6.78 0.68 -0.12
C GLY A 37 -5.55 0.74 -1.04
N GLY A 38 -4.48 0.05 -0.65
CA GLY A 38 -3.27 -0.06 -1.47
C GLY A 38 -3.51 -0.70 -2.84
N VAL A 39 -4.49 -1.60 -2.99
CA VAL A 39 -4.89 -2.14 -4.30
C VAL A 39 -5.62 -1.10 -5.13
N GLY A 40 -6.46 -0.27 -4.51
CA GLY A 40 -7.11 0.86 -5.20
C GLY A 40 -6.07 1.84 -5.77
N LEU A 41 -5.09 2.26 -4.97
CA LEU A 41 -3.99 3.10 -5.42
C LEU A 41 -3.15 2.40 -6.50
N ALA A 42 -2.82 1.13 -6.33
CA ALA A 42 -2.03 0.35 -7.27
C ALA A 42 -2.73 0.18 -8.63
N SER A 43 -4.06 -0.06 -8.62
CA SER A 43 -4.85 -0.18 -9.86
C SER A 43 -4.90 1.14 -10.64
N ALA A 44 -5.04 2.27 -9.92
CA ALA A 44 -4.97 3.60 -10.54
C ALA A 44 -3.58 3.89 -11.14
N ILE A 45 -2.49 3.53 -10.43
CA ILE A 45 -1.12 3.65 -10.95
C ILE A 45 -0.97 2.82 -12.23
N GLY A 46 -1.34 1.55 -12.20
CA GLY A 46 -1.25 0.67 -13.36
C GLY A 46 -2.07 1.16 -14.57
N ALA A 47 -3.28 1.71 -14.33
CA ALA A 47 -4.10 2.33 -15.36
C ALA A 47 -3.44 3.56 -15.97
N MET A 48 -2.90 4.47 -15.12
CA MET A 48 -2.20 5.68 -15.58
C MET A 48 -0.91 5.37 -16.35
N GLU A 49 -0.08 4.45 -15.85
CA GLU A 49 1.16 4.04 -16.53
C GLU A 49 0.87 3.46 -17.90
N ARG A 50 -0.14 2.59 -18.04
CA ARG A 50 -0.55 1.99 -19.32
C ARG A 50 -1.21 3.00 -20.27
N THR A 51 -2.01 3.94 -19.74
CA THR A 51 -2.64 4.99 -20.56
C THR A 51 -1.60 5.97 -21.10
N THR A 52 -0.58 6.33 -20.31
CA THR A 52 0.40 7.35 -20.68
C THR A 52 1.67 6.79 -21.32
N GLY A 53 1.96 5.49 -21.13
CA GLY A 53 3.24 4.86 -21.48
C GLY A 53 4.42 5.41 -20.66
N ARG A 54 4.19 5.98 -19.46
CA ARG A 54 5.20 6.65 -18.63
C ARG A 54 5.22 6.06 -17.23
N PRO A 55 6.42 5.89 -16.62
CA PRO A 55 6.53 5.39 -15.25
C PRO A 55 6.03 6.42 -14.23
N LEU A 56 5.56 5.92 -13.08
CA LEU A 56 5.13 6.74 -11.96
C LEU A 56 6.30 7.54 -11.35
N ILE A 57 6.06 8.81 -11.05
CA ILE A 57 6.91 9.66 -10.20
C ILE A 57 6.33 9.73 -8.79
N TRP A 58 5.06 10.10 -8.66
CA TRP A 58 4.30 10.10 -7.42
C TRP A 58 2.82 9.95 -7.68
N ALA A 59 2.10 9.42 -6.67
CA ALA A 59 0.65 9.38 -6.65
C ALA A 59 0.13 9.61 -5.24
N THR A 60 -1.07 10.19 -5.13
CA THR A 60 -1.81 10.31 -3.87
C THR A 60 -3.26 9.91 -4.10
N ALA A 61 -3.72 8.97 -3.27
CA ALA A 61 -5.12 8.54 -3.21
C ALA A 61 -5.85 9.29 -2.09
N GLN A 62 -7.13 9.59 -2.33
CA GLN A 62 -8.12 9.91 -1.32
C GLN A 62 -9.19 8.82 -1.34
N TYR A 63 -9.46 8.21 -0.19
CA TYR A 63 -10.44 7.14 -0.05
C TYR A 63 -11.78 7.70 0.40
N LEU A 64 -12.82 7.48 -0.41
CA LEU A 64 -14.15 8.06 -0.22
C LEU A 64 -15.15 7.04 0.31
N SER A 65 -14.99 5.77 -0.11
CA SER A 65 -15.91 4.69 0.26
C SER A 65 -15.26 3.31 0.11
N TYR A 66 -16.02 2.28 0.48
CA TYR A 66 -15.63 0.88 0.36
C TYR A 66 -16.25 0.22 -0.86
N ALA A 67 -15.43 -0.50 -1.64
CA ALA A 67 -15.89 -1.47 -2.63
C ALA A 67 -15.86 -2.87 -2.00
N LYS A 68 -16.92 -3.65 -2.20
CA LYS A 68 -17.06 -5.01 -1.66
C LYS A 68 -17.12 -6.03 -2.79
N PRO A 69 -16.50 -7.22 -2.63
CA PRO A 69 -16.67 -8.31 -3.58
C PRO A 69 -18.09 -8.94 -3.44
N PRO A 70 -18.67 -9.48 -4.54
CA PRO A 70 -18.20 -9.32 -5.90
C PRO A 70 -18.65 -7.98 -6.48
N SER A 71 -17.74 -7.21 -7.05
CA SER A 71 -18.04 -6.00 -7.83
C SER A 71 -16.94 -5.75 -8.87
N VAL A 72 -17.15 -4.80 -9.74
CA VAL A 72 -16.15 -4.33 -10.68
C VAL A 72 -15.85 -2.89 -10.33
N VAL A 73 -14.58 -2.57 -10.17
CA VAL A 73 -14.11 -1.19 -10.00
C VAL A 73 -13.74 -0.67 -11.37
N ASP A 74 -14.48 0.31 -11.85
CA ASP A 74 -14.16 1.07 -13.05
C ASP A 74 -13.17 2.18 -12.72
N LEU A 75 -12.24 2.46 -13.63
CA LEU A 75 -11.21 3.47 -13.47
C LEU A 75 -11.21 4.40 -14.69
N ASP A 76 -11.62 5.63 -14.47
CA ASP A 76 -11.56 6.68 -15.47
C ASP A 76 -10.28 7.50 -15.31
N VAL A 77 -9.47 7.56 -16.37
CA VAL A 77 -8.17 8.24 -16.39
C VAL A 77 -8.26 9.56 -17.15
N TRP A 78 -7.79 10.63 -16.54
CA TRP A 78 -7.64 11.94 -17.18
C TRP A 78 -6.16 12.35 -17.19
N THR A 79 -5.73 12.96 -18.29
CA THR A 79 -4.38 13.49 -18.48
C THR A 79 -4.44 14.99 -18.77
N PRO A 80 -4.78 15.84 -17.79
CA PRO A 80 -5.04 17.27 -18.00
C PRO A 80 -3.81 18.05 -18.49
N ALA A 81 -2.60 17.54 -18.27
CA ALA A 81 -1.39 18.18 -18.75
C ALA A 81 -0.36 17.12 -19.20
N VAL A 82 0.03 17.19 -20.47
CA VAL A 82 1.03 16.31 -21.07
C VAL A 82 2.21 17.16 -21.54
N GLY A 83 3.33 17.08 -20.80
CA GLY A 83 4.57 17.76 -21.13
C GLY A 83 5.58 16.83 -21.81
N LYS A 84 6.73 17.39 -22.18
CA LYS A 84 7.82 16.63 -22.83
C LYS A 84 8.31 15.46 -21.98
N TYR A 85 8.49 15.66 -20.67
CA TYR A 85 9.10 14.70 -19.76
C TYR A 85 8.17 14.17 -18.69
N ASN A 86 7.03 14.82 -18.44
CA ASN A 86 6.07 14.44 -17.43
C ASN A 86 4.64 14.68 -17.88
N THR A 87 3.72 13.88 -17.31
CA THR A 87 2.29 13.98 -17.47
C THR A 87 1.67 14.11 -16.08
N GLN A 88 0.74 15.06 -15.90
CA GLN A 88 -0.14 15.06 -14.73
C GLN A 88 -1.37 14.23 -15.08
N ALA A 89 -1.75 13.34 -14.20
CA ALA A 89 -2.89 12.47 -14.40
C ALA A 89 -3.78 12.42 -13.16
N ARG A 90 -5.04 12.06 -13.38
CA ARG A 90 -6.04 11.79 -12.36
C ARG A 90 -6.80 10.53 -12.70
N VAL A 91 -7.17 9.77 -11.67
CA VAL A 91 -8.10 8.64 -11.77
C VAL A 91 -9.26 8.83 -10.81
N ILE A 92 -10.47 8.54 -11.26
CA ILE A 92 -11.62 8.25 -10.38
C ILE A 92 -11.88 6.75 -10.47
N GLY A 93 -11.85 6.07 -9.32
CA GLY A 93 -12.26 4.68 -9.17
C GLY A 93 -13.67 4.62 -8.61
N HIS A 94 -14.58 3.92 -9.29
CA HIS A 94 -15.99 3.85 -8.90
C HIS A 94 -16.59 2.45 -9.10
N VAL A 95 -17.68 2.16 -8.40
CA VAL A 95 -18.51 0.95 -8.58
C VAL A 95 -19.94 1.43 -8.90
N GLY A 96 -20.35 1.25 -10.15
CA GLY A 96 -21.58 1.92 -10.65
C GLY A 96 -21.41 3.44 -10.52
N ASP A 97 -22.40 4.12 -9.93
CA ASP A 97 -22.37 5.58 -9.74
C ASP A 97 -21.65 6.02 -8.45
N LYS A 98 -21.11 5.07 -7.66
CA LYS A 98 -20.49 5.36 -6.38
C LYS A 98 -18.98 5.50 -6.51
N GLU A 99 -18.46 6.70 -6.27
CA GLU A 99 -17.01 6.92 -6.16
C GLU A 99 -16.44 6.21 -4.92
N ILE A 100 -15.38 5.46 -5.13
CA ILE A 100 -14.67 4.70 -4.09
C ILE A 100 -13.40 5.41 -3.69
N PHE A 101 -12.64 5.94 -4.67
CA PHE A 101 -11.42 6.69 -4.44
C PHE A 101 -11.12 7.62 -5.61
N THR A 102 -10.30 8.64 -5.35
CA THR A 102 -9.66 9.46 -6.38
C THR A 102 -8.15 9.38 -6.22
N VAL A 103 -7.42 9.44 -7.34
CA VAL A 103 -5.95 9.46 -7.34
C VAL A 103 -5.45 10.58 -8.23
N ASN A 104 -4.53 11.40 -7.72
CA ASN A 104 -3.76 12.34 -8.53
C ASN A 104 -2.31 11.85 -8.62
N ALA A 105 -1.67 12.02 -9.78
CA ALA A 105 -0.32 11.55 -10.02
C ALA A 105 0.47 12.40 -11.00
N ALA A 106 1.80 12.31 -10.89
CA ALA A 106 2.70 12.70 -11.97
C ALA A 106 3.45 11.46 -12.47
N LEU A 107 3.53 11.31 -13.79
CA LEU A 107 4.22 10.24 -14.47
C LEU A 107 5.26 10.82 -15.43
N GLY A 108 6.36 10.11 -15.65
CA GLY A 108 7.38 10.55 -16.61
C GLY A 108 8.78 10.13 -16.21
N ALA A 109 9.73 10.51 -17.09
CA ALA A 109 11.15 10.36 -16.86
C ALA A 109 11.91 11.49 -17.57
N ARG A 110 13.05 11.86 -17.01
CA ARG A 110 13.96 12.86 -17.61
C ARG A 110 15.32 12.23 -17.83
N PRO A 111 15.98 12.50 -18.95
CA PRO A 111 17.38 12.13 -19.13
C PRO A 111 18.22 12.90 -18.14
N SER A 112 18.84 12.21 -17.16
CA SER A 112 19.71 12.77 -16.14
C SER A 112 20.59 11.69 -15.55
N GLU A 113 21.85 12.00 -15.36
CA GLU A 113 22.82 11.13 -14.67
C GLU A 113 22.85 11.40 -13.13
N LEU A 114 22.12 12.43 -12.67
CA LEU A 114 22.06 12.76 -11.26
C LEU A 114 21.32 11.68 -10.48
N SER A 115 22.04 11.00 -9.58
CA SER A 115 21.48 10.01 -8.68
C SER A 115 22.22 10.04 -7.35
N LYS A 116 21.49 10.32 -6.26
CA LYS A 116 22.01 10.31 -4.89
C LYS A 116 20.93 9.85 -3.93
N GLN A 117 21.32 9.06 -2.95
CA GLN A 117 20.48 8.66 -1.81
C GLN A 117 21.13 9.20 -0.53
N TRP A 118 20.35 9.86 0.31
CA TRP A 118 20.77 10.34 1.63
C TRP A 118 20.19 9.49 2.77
N LEU A 119 18.99 8.93 2.56
CA LEU A 119 18.35 8.08 3.55
C LEU A 119 18.93 6.67 3.45
N ALA A 120 19.59 6.22 4.51
CA ALA A 120 20.08 4.84 4.60
C ALA A 120 18.98 3.88 5.07
N MET A 121 19.04 2.64 4.56
CA MET A 121 18.24 1.55 5.11
C MET A 121 18.64 1.34 6.58
N PRO A 122 17.66 1.19 7.50
CA PRO A 122 17.97 0.85 8.88
C PRO A 122 18.61 -0.53 8.98
N ASP A 123 19.41 -0.72 10.03
CA ASP A 123 19.87 -2.05 10.39
C ASP A 123 18.67 -2.93 10.77
N ALA A 124 18.57 -4.09 10.14
CA ALA A 124 17.49 -5.05 10.32
C ALA A 124 18.00 -6.48 10.11
N PRO A 125 17.54 -7.47 10.89
CA PRO A 125 17.83 -8.86 10.62
C PRO A 125 17.32 -9.25 9.22
N ARG A 126 17.92 -10.29 8.64
CA ARG A 126 17.48 -10.80 7.33
C ARG A 126 16.06 -11.37 7.41
N PRO A 127 15.30 -11.39 6.30
CA PRO A 127 13.93 -11.91 6.33
C PRO A 127 13.80 -13.32 6.90
N GLU A 128 14.77 -14.20 6.60
CA GLU A 128 14.82 -15.59 7.09
C GLU A 128 15.03 -15.70 8.60
N ASP A 129 15.67 -14.71 9.23
CA ASP A 129 15.95 -14.65 10.66
C ASP A 129 14.84 -13.92 11.47
N CYS A 130 13.80 -13.43 10.79
CA CYS A 130 12.72 -12.68 11.40
C CYS A 130 11.50 -13.56 11.75
N ASP A 131 10.68 -13.07 12.70
CA ASP A 131 9.40 -13.68 13.04
C ASP A 131 8.53 -13.84 11.76
N PRO A 132 8.01 -15.05 11.51
CA PRO A 132 7.18 -15.34 10.33
C PRO A 132 5.87 -14.56 10.23
N GLY A 133 5.53 -13.70 11.19
CA GLY A 133 4.34 -12.84 11.12
C GLY A 133 3.05 -13.63 11.01
N GLU A 134 2.88 -14.71 11.79
CA GLU A 134 1.73 -15.63 11.68
C GLU A 134 0.37 -14.98 11.90
N HIS A 135 0.32 -13.89 12.66
CA HIS A 135 -0.91 -13.12 12.89
C HIS A 135 -1.51 -12.52 11.61
N TRP A 136 -0.76 -12.38 10.50
CA TRP A 136 -1.30 -12.01 9.19
C TRP A 136 -1.79 -13.22 8.37
N ARG A 137 -1.46 -14.46 8.78
CA ARG A 137 -1.82 -15.68 8.03
C ARG A 137 -3.27 -16.12 8.19
N ASN A 138 -3.99 -15.60 9.19
CA ASN A 138 -5.24 -16.19 9.68
C ASN A 138 -6.50 -15.93 8.85
N SER A 139 -6.42 -15.32 7.67
CA SER A 139 -7.61 -15.00 6.87
C SER A 139 -7.80 -15.84 5.61
N GLY A 140 -7.10 -16.94 5.43
CA GLY A 140 -7.28 -17.99 4.38
C GLY A 140 -7.63 -17.56 2.94
N VAL A 141 -8.28 -16.43 2.71
CA VAL A 141 -8.86 -16.03 1.41
C VAL A 141 -8.53 -14.59 1.02
N GLY A 142 -8.13 -13.72 1.95
CA GLY A 142 -7.89 -12.29 1.71
C GLY A 142 -6.49 -11.96 1.20
N LEU A 143 -6.20 -10.67 1.03
CA LEU A 143 -4.92 -10.14 0.57
C LEU A 143 -3.72 -10.70 1.36
N HIS A 144 -3.87 -10.84 2.68
CA HIS A 144 -2.79 -11.35 3.53
C HIS A 144 -2.41 -12.82 3.26
N SER A 145 -3.25 -13.59 2.57
CA SER A 145 -2.88 -14.92 2.09
C SER A 145 -1.93 -14.89 0.88
N ARG A 146 -1.84 -13.75 0.18
CA ARG A 146 -1.06 -13.56 -1.04
C ARG A 146 0.24 -12.79 -0.82
N ILE A 147 0.44 -12.22 0.37
CA ILE A 147 1.69 -11.58 0.77
C ILE A 147 2.34 -12.36 1.92
N GLU A 148 3.65 -12.33 1.99
CA GLU A 148 4.41 -12.81 3.12
C GLU A 148 4.99 -11.63 3.87
N VAL A 149 4.79 -11.62 5.20
CA VAL A 149 5.31 -10.58 6.09
C VAL A 149 6.24 -11.25 7.09
N ARG A 150 7.39 -10.62 7.35
CA ARG A 150 8.35 -10.98 8.39
C ARG A 150 8.58 -9.77 9.28
N VAL A 151 8.52 -9.96 10.59
CA VAL A 151 8.67 -8.87 11.56
C VAL A 151 10.13 -8.75 11.96
N ALA A 152 10.80 -7.70 11.48
CA ALA A 152 12.18 -7.37 11.86
C ALA A 152 12.23 -6.48 13.12
N LYS A 153 11.23 -5.61 13.33
CA LYS A 153 11.03 -4.81 14.54
C LYS A 153 9.55 -4.58 14.77
N GLY A 154 9.12 -4.66 16.02
CA GLY A 154 7.76 -4.41 16.46
C GLY A 154 7.12 -5.65 17.09
N ARG A 155 5.97 -5.44 17.70
CA ARG A 155 5.18 -6.46 18.36
C ARG A 155 3.79 -6.52 17.78
N TYR A 156 3.35 -7.72 17.42
CA TYR A 156 2.07 -7.94 16.75
C TYR A 156 1.32 -9.09 17.46
N GLY A 157 0.02 -9.20 17.21
CA GLY A 157 -0.79 -10.19 17.87
C GLY A 157 -0.93 -9.96 19.38
N ALA A 158 -0.78 -11.01 20.17
CA ALA A 158 -0.91 -10.96 21.64
C ALA A 158 0.23 -10.20 22.33
N ASP A 159 1.44 -10.26 21.79
CA ASP A 159 2.67 -9.68 22.35
C ASP A 159 2.66 -8.14 22.36
N ARG A 160 1.73 -7.54 21.61
CA ARG A 160 1.54 -6.11 21.52
C ARG A 160 0.87 -5.53 22.77
N LYS A 161 0.02 -6.30 23.47
CA LYS A 161 -0.81 -5.79 24.55
C LYS A 161 0.05 -5.21 25.70
N ASP A 162 -0.26 -3.96 26.06
CA ASP A 162 0.41 -3.20 27.14
C ASP A 162 1.93 -3.04 26.95
N ASN A 163 2.39 -3.15 25.69
CA ASN A 163 3.81 -3.15 25.35
C ASN A 163 4.06 -2.28 24.10
N PRO A 164 3.91 -0.95 24.21
CA PRO A 164 4.08 -0.03 23.08
C PRO A 164 5.53 0.04 22.59
N GLU A 165 5.70 0.29 21.29
CA GLU A 165 6.97 0.74 20.74
C GLU A 165 7.09 2.25 20.92
N GLU A 166 7.91 2.69 21.88
CA GLU A 166 8.02 4.10 22.29
C GLU A 166 8.45 5.04 21.17
N ASP A 167 9.22 4.56 20.19
CA ASP A 167 9.64 5.32 19.02
C ASP A 167 8.62 5.27 17.86
N GLY A 168 7.48 4.60 18.05
CA GLY A 168 6.41 4.46 17.06
C GLY A 168 6.84 3.74 15.78
N ARG A 169 7.95 2.98 15.80
CA ARG A 169 8.57 2.40 14.62
C ARG A 169 8.35 0.90 14.52
N SER A 170 8.07 0.44 13.30
CA SER A 170 8.04 -0.98 12.95
C SER A 170 8.86 -1.22 11.69
N LEU A 171 9.54 -2.37 11.62
CA LEU A 171 10.25 -2.83 10.44
C LEU A 171 9.65 -4.16 9.99
N LEU A 172 9.12 -4.17 8.77
CA LEU A 172 8.50 -5.35 8.18
C LEU A 172 9.19 -5.67 6.85
N TRP A 173 9.63 -6.89 6.67
CA TRP A 173 9.93 -7.41 5.35
C TRP A 173 8.64 -7.91 4.71
N ILE A 174 8.35 -7.44 3.50
CA ILE A 174 7.13 -7.82 2.75
C ILE A 174 7.52 -8.30 1.36
N ARG A 175 6.90 -9.40 0.92
CA ARG A 175 6.94 -9.85 -0.48
C ARG A 175 5.59 -10.45 -0.92
N PRO A 176 5.26 -10.45 -2.21
CA PRO A 176 4.18 -11.27 -2.73
C PRO A 176 4.59 -12.76 -2.63
N ARG A 177 3.64 -13.66 -2.33
CA ARG A 177 3.90 -15.11 -2.32
C ARG A 177 4.02 -15.65 -3.74
N GLU A 178 3.24 -15.13 -4.66
CA GLU A 178 3.40 -15.39 -6.07
C GLU A 178 4.57 -14.58 -6.64
N ARG A 179 5.20 -15.07 -7.70
CA ARG A 179 6.32 -14.36 -8.34
C ARG A 179 5.84 -13.20 -9.20
N PHE A 180 5.51 -12.11 -8.55
CA PHE A 180 5.26 -10.83 -9.21
C PHE A 180 6.51 -9.94 -9.14
N ALA A 181 6.69 -9.10 -10.15
CA ALA A 181 7.69 -8.05 -10.09
C ALA A 181 7.33 -7.02 -9.00
N ILE A 182 8.34 -6.52 -8.30
CA ILE A 182 8.18 -5.36 -7.41
C ILE A 182 8.25 -4.10 -8.26
N ASP A 183 7.10 -3.68 -8.74
CA ASP A 183 6.89 -2.45 -9.53
C ASP A 183 6.23 -1.35 -8.68
N ALA A 184 5.89 -0.21 -9.30
CA ALA A 184 5.24 0.89 -8.60
C ALA A 184 3.88 0.49 -8.00
N SER A 185 3.13 -0.38 -8.68
CA SER A 185 1.84 -0.89 -8.21
C SER A 185 2.02 -1.78 -6.98
N MET A 186 3.00 -2.69 -6.98
CA MET A 186 3.29 -3.54 -5.83
C MET A 186 3.80 -2.74 -4.64
N LEU A 187 4.67 -1.74 -4.87
CA LEU A 187 5.12 -0.83 -3.80
C LEU A 187 3.94 -0.06 -3.19
N ALA A 188 2.92 0.33 -3.99
CA ALA A 188 1.71 0.98 -3.48
C ALA A 188 0.84 0.05 -2.61
N VAL A 189 0.75 -1.24 -2.97
CA VAL A 189 0.12 -2.26 -2.10
C VAL A 189 0.86 -2.39 -0.77
N MET A 190 2.19 -2.43 -0.80
CA MET A 190 3.01 -2.53 0.42
C MET A 190 2.91 -1.26 1.26
N ALA A 191 2.87 -0.08 0.64
CA ALA A 191 2.79 1.20 1.32
C ALA A 191 1.54 1.37 2.20
N ASP A 192 0.46 0.65 1.91
CA ASP A 192 -0.78 0.69 2.70
C ASP A 192 -0.74 -0.16 3.99
N HIS A 193 0.46 -0.50 4.46
CA HIS A 193 0.65 -1.15 5.76
C HIS A 193 0.97 -0.19 6.91
N VAL A 194 1.03 1.13 6.69
CA VAL A 194 1.20 2.13 7.77
C VAL A 194 0.18 1.94 8.90
N PRO A 195 -1.13 1.67 8.63
CA PRO A 195 -2.11 1.44 9.70
C PRO A 195 -1.77 0.28 10.63
N SER A 196 -0.98 -0.71 10.19
CA SER A 196 -0.56 -1.83 11.04
C SER A 196 0.39 -1.40 12.17
N GLY A 197 1.13 -0.30 11.97
CA GLY A 197 2.03 0.27 12.96
C GLY A 197 1.32 0.96 14.14
N ILE A 198 0.07 1.40 13.96
CA ILE A 198 -0.69 2.11 15.02
C ILE A 198 -0.84 1.26 16.27
N GLY A 199 -1.28 0.02 16.12
CA GLY A 199 -1.45 -0.88 17.24
C GLY A 199 -0.13 -1.18 17.98
N ASN A 200 0.96 -1.29 17.21
CA ASN A 200 2.29 -1.47 17.74
C ASN A 200 2.77 -0.23 18.54
N ALA A 201 2.60 0.97 17.99
CA ALA A 201 2.95 2.21 18.65
C ALA A 201 2.16 2.46 19.94
N LEU A 202 0.86 2.08 19.96
CA LEU A 202 -0.01 2.26 21.10
C LEU A 202 0.06 1.12 22.13
N GLY A 203 0.66 -0.04 21.81
CA GLY A 203 0.59 -1.23 22.66
C GLY A 203 -0.84 -1.77 22.82
N GLN A 204 -1.71 -1.55 21.83
CA GLN A 204 -3.13 -1.87 21.90
C GLN A 204 -3.60 -2.63 20.67
N ASN A 205 -4.74 -3.33 20.79
CA ASN A 205 -5.41 -3.91 19.63
C ASN A 205 -6.06 -2.80 18.78
N ALA A 206 -5.23 -2.03 18.08
CA ALA A 206 -5.65 -0.91 17.25
C ALA A 206 -5.19 -1.09 15.81
N GLY A 207 -5.88 -0.43 14.93
CA GLY A 207 -5.57 -0.30 13.50
C GLY A 207 -6.29 0.93 12.96
N GLY A 208 -6.47 1.04 11.66
CA GLY A 208 -7.13 2.23 11.12
C GLY A 208 -7.73 2.01 9.74
N ASN A 209 -8.59 2.97 9.38
CA ASN A 209 -9.10 3.12 8.04
C ASN A 209 -8.39 4.31 7.41
N SER A 210 -7.67 4.07 6.33
CA SER A 210 -6.91 5.10 5.61
C SER A 210 -7.85 6.16 5.02
N LEU A 211 -7.52 7.43 5.21
CA LEU A 211 -8.17 8.57 4.56
C LEU A 211 -7.48 8.90 3.24
N ASP A 212 -6.16 8.79 3.23
CA ASP A 212 -5.31 8.99 2.07
C ASP A 212 -4.17 7.97 2.04
N ASN A 213 -3.48 7.88 0.92
CA ASN A 213 -2.19 7.21 0.80
C ASN A 213 -1.39 7.92 -0.30
N THR A 214 -0.20 8.39 0.04
CA THR A 214 0.71 9.05 -0.89
C THR A 214 1.96 8.20 -1.05
N ILE A 215 2.38 7.96 -2.30
CA ILE A 215 3.64 7.28 -2.63
C ILE A 215 4.48 8.13 -3.58
N ARG A 216 5.80 8.13 -3.39
CA ARG A 216 6.80 8.76 -4.26
C ARG A 216 7.85 7.73 -4.62
N ILE A 217 8.00 7.47 -5.91
CA ILE A 217 8.99 6.53 -6.42
C ILE A 217 10.32 7.25 -6.59
N ARG A 218 11.38 6.69 -5.99
CA ARG A 218 12.74 7.12 -6.22
C ARG A 218 13.40 6.27 -7.31
N ARG A 219 13.46 4.96 -7.11
CA ARG A 219 14.10 4.03 -8.05
C ARG A 219 13.61 2.61 -7.80
N ILE A 220 13.07 1.97 -8.79
CA ILE A 220 12.70 0.55 -8.71
C ILE A 220 13.90 -0.28 -9.13
N VAL A 221 14.27 -1.25 -8.28
CA VAL A 221 15.33 -2.23 -8.56
C VAL A 221 14.78 -3.65 -8.33
N PRO A 222 15.32 -4.67 -9.01
CA PRO A 222 14.96 -6.04 -8.76
C PRO A 222 15.27 -6.44 -7.32
N THR A 223 14.28 -6.95 -6.59
CA THR A 223 14.42 -7.45 -5.23
C THR A 223 13.34 -8.49 -4.95
N GLU A 224 13.60 -9.44 -4.07
CA GLU A 224 12.60 -10.41 -3.63
C GLU A 224 11.79 -9.88 -2.45
N TRP A 225 12.48 -9.22 -1.52
CA TRP A 225 11.88 -8.64 -0.32
C TRP A 225 12.02 -7.13 -0.32
N VAL A 226 11.02 -6.46 0.26
CA VAL A 226 11.04 -5.02 0.52
C VAL A 226 11.00 -4.79 2.03
N LEU A 227 11.98 -4.07 2.56
CA LEU A 227 11.94 -3.59 3.93
C LEU A 227 11.06 -2.35 4.00
N CYS A 228 9.97 -2.47 4.74
CA CYS A 228 9.02 -1.41 5.03
C CYS A 228 9.34 -0.82 6.41
N ASP A 229 10.00 0.34 6.45
CA ASP A 229 10.29 1.10 7.67
C ASP A 229 9.10 2.02 7.96
N ILE A 230 8.19 1.57 8.81
CA ILE A 230 6.98 2.27 9.21
C ILE A 230 7.28 3.14 10.41
N ARG A 231 6.85 4.41 10.37
CA ARG A 231 7.00 5.38 11.47
C ARG A 231 5.67 6.05 11.72
N ILE A 232 5.10 5.80 12.89
CA ILE A 232 3.91 6.51 13.36
C ILE A 232 4.35 7.82 13.98
N HIS A 233 3.87 8.92 13.44
CA HIS A 233 4.24 10.26 13.87
C HIS A 233 3.43 10.73 15.08
N GLY A 234 2.18 10.30 15.18
CA GLY A 234 1.30 10.67 16.28
C GLY A 234 -0.14 10.22 16.06
N VAL A 235 -0.87 10.24 17.17
CA VAL A 235 -2.32 10.00 17.22
C VAL A 235 -2.94 11.11 18.06
N HIS A 236 -3.97 11.79 17.52
CA HIS A 236 -4.71 12.81 18.23
C HIS A 236 -6.16 12.88 17.71
N GLY A 237 -7.12 13.04 18.60
CA GLY A 237 -8.54 13.22 18.25
C GLY A 237 -9.13 12.07 17.42
N GLY A 238 -8.62 10.84 17.59
CA GLY A 238 -9.05 9.67 16.82
C GLY A 238 -8.43 9.56 15.43
N PHE A 239 -7.48 10.43 15.07
CA PHE A 239 -6.72 10.37 13.83
C PHE A 239 -5.26 10.02 14.10
N GLY A 240 -4.66 9.26 13.19
CA GLY A 240 -3.26 8.90 13.22
C GLY A 240 -2.56 9.29 11.92
N HIS A 241 -1.27 9.58 12.02
CA HIS A 241 -0.42 9.92 10.88
C HIS A 241 0.87 9.11 10.94
N GLY A 242 1.34 8.66 9.78
CA GLY A 242 2.60 7.96 9.67
C GLY A 242 3.19 8.00 8.28
N ALA A 243 4.46 7.62 8.22
CA ALA A 243 5.20 7.46 6.99
C ALA A 243 5.79 6.06 6.87
N MET A 244 6.20 5.71 5.65
CA MET A 244 6.90 4.47 5.35
C MET A 244 8.02 4.75 4.34
N TYR A 245 9.16 4.10 4.56
CA TYR A 245 10.27 4.07 3.62
C TYR A 245 10.46 2.63 3.14
N LEU A 246 10.47 2.44 1.82
CA LEU A 246 10.50 1.11 1.20
C LEU A 246 11.87 0.87 0.58
N PHE A 247 12.63 -0.05 1.13
CA PHE A 247 13.98 -0.38 0.68
C PHE A 247 14.03 -1.77 0.05
N ALA A 248 14.80 -1.90 -1.02
CA ALA A 248 15.23 -3.20 -1.53
C ALA A 248 16.24 -3.85 -0.56
N GLN A 249 16.49 -5.15 -0.72
CA GLN A 249 17.42 -5.92 0.14
C GLN A 249 18.88 -5.41 0.09
N ASP A 250 19.27 -4.76 -1.01
CA ASP A 250 20.59 -4.16 -1.18
C ASP A 250 20.74 -2.75 -0.54
N GLY A 251 19.66 -2.24 0.09
CA GLY A 251 19.62 -0.92 0.72
C GLY A 251 19.21 0.24 -0.20
N GLU A 252 18.84 -0.06 -1.45
CA GLU A 252 18.30 0.96 -2.36
C GLU A 252 16.92 1.43 -1.87
N LEU A 253 16.76 2.72 -1.62
CA LEU A 253 15.46 3.33 -1.33
C LEU A 253 14.63 3.36 -2.61
N MET A 254 13.60 2.51 -2.67
CA MET A 254 12.72 2.45 -3.85
C MET A 254 11.61 3.49 -3.81
N ALA A 255 11.00 3.68 -2.65
CA ALA A 255 9.90 4.63 -2.50
C ALA A 255 9.78 5.18 -1.08
N THR A 256 9.07 6.30 -0.96
CA THR A 256 8.58 6.84 0.32
C THR A 256 7.06 6.95 0.26
N ALA A 257 6.38 6.71 1.38
CA ALA A 257 4.94 6.82 1.49
C ALA A 257 4.51 7.51 2.77
N SER A 258 3.28 8.01 2.80
CA SER A 258 2.67 8.61 4.00
C SER A 258 1.15 8.44 3.97
N GLN A 259 0.54 8.32 5.16
CA GLN A 259 -0.89 8.14 5.33
C GLN A 259 -1.43 8.89 6.53
N SER A 260 -2.68 9.33 6.39
CA SER A 260 -3.57 9.73 7.48
C SER A 260 -4.69 8.70 7.62
N LEU A 261 -5.09 8.40 8.82
CA LEU A 261 -6.07 7.35 9.08
C LEU A 261 -6.99 7.67 10.28
N ILE A 262 -8.19 7.11 10.26
CA ILE A 262 -9.07 7.06 11.43
C ILE A 262 -8.61 5.88 12.29
N VAL A 263 -8.20 6.15 13.53
CA VAL A 263 -7.76 5.13 14.47
C VAL A 263 -8.95 4.37 15.03
N ARG A 264 -8.88 3.05 15.04
CA ARG A 264 -9.86 2.13 15.59
C ARG A 264 -9.20 1.27 16.66
N VAL A 265 -9.53 1.50 17.92
CA VAL A 265 -9.19 0.60 19.02
C VAL A 265 -10.28 -0.47 19.10
N ARG A 266 -9.88 -1.74 19.12
CA ARG A 266 -10.80 -2.88 19.21
C ARG A 266 -10.76 -3.43 20.63
N GLU A 267 -11.84 -3.27 21.37
CA GLU A 267 -12.04 -3.95 22.66
C GLU A 267 -12.20 -5.45 22.40
N LYS A 268 -11.71 -6.27 23.34
CA LYS A 268 -12.02 -7.70 23.31
C LYS A 268 -13.51 -7.91 23.62
N PRO A 269 -14.15 -8.96 23.05
CA PRO A 269 -15.53 -9.31 23.37
C PRO A 269 -15.78 -9.60 24.85
N GLU A 270 -14.74 -9.89 25.64
CA GLU A 270 -14.82 -10.20 27.07
C GLU A 270 -14.93 -8.96 27.98
N ASP A 271 -14.75 -7.75 27.43
CA ASP A 271 -14.83 -6.48 28.17
C ASP A 271 -16.22 -5.79 28.03
N ARG A 272 -17.26 -6.50 27.54
CA ARG A 272 -18.64 -6.01 27.39
C ARG A 272 -19.60 -6.74 28.35
#